data_12ac66c4aa9512589ba10f765e513249
#
_entry.id   12ac66c4aa9512589ba10f765e513249
#
_cell.length_a   1.000
_cell.length_b   1.000
_cell.length_c   1.000
_cell.angle_alpha   90.00
_cell.angle_beta   90.00
_cell.angle_gamma   90.00
#
_symmetry.space_group_name_H-M   'P 1'
#
loop_
_entity.id
_entity.type
_entity.pdbx_description
1 polymer ?
#
loop_
_entity_poly.entity_id
_entity_poly.type
_entity_poly.pdbx_seq_one_letter_code
_entity_poly.pdbx_strand_id
1 'polypeptide(L)'
;NGDAIGIFAVRGETVVEDIKNRKFTLTDGYWELTDGGDPIEYKGSQFQRMTFYAYYPYNANVTFDPTKVDPFETYVNNWKIGEEQNEGNYTQYDLMTSTGSVQGDRLKGQIAFTMQHRMALAVVKMPNLTYSFTNGGIDDYLLPLTAGSFTVNNTQATPYYQESTNTYRFLVNPNKEFSIKGTYAGVREMEYEAKGTLEGGTAKMYTIEDKSKINHTLQVGDYFCADGKIVSV
;
A
#
# COMPACT_ATOMS: atom_id res chain seq x y z
N ASN A 1 -2.76 -1.49 -16.36
CA ASN A 1 -1.85 -1.48 -17.52
C ASN A 1 -0.62 -0.65 -17.19
N GLY A 2 0.56 -1.08 -17.69
CA GLY A 2 1.83 -0.41 -17.48
C GLY A 2 2.62 -0.88 -16.26
N ASP A 3 2.03 -1.61 -15.33
CA ASP A 3 2.76 -2.24 -14.24
C ASP A 3 3.78 -3.23 -14.79
N ALA A 4 4.94 -3.32 -14.12
CA ALA A 4 5.99 -4.22 -14.57
C ALA A 4 6.54 -5.05 -13.40
N ILE A 5 6.78 -6.33 -13.68
CA ILE A 5 7.40 -7.30 -12.76
C ILE A 5 8.74 -7.76 -13.30
N GLY A 6 9.61 -8.19 -12.38
CA GLY A 6 10.84 -8.90 -12.72
C GLY A 6 10.72 -10.38 -12.41
N ILE A 7 11.24 -11.21 -13.32
CA ILE A 7 11.23 -12.67 -13.18
C ILE A 7 12.66 -13.21 -13.22
N PHE A 8 12.94 -14.13 -12.30
CA PHE A 8 14.15 -14.94 -12.26
C PHE A 8 13.82 -16.41 -12.43
N ALA A 9 14.69 -17.15 -13.10
CA ALA A 9 14.69 -18.59 -13.04
C ALA A 9 15.97 -19.09 -12.38
N VAL A 10 15.84 -20.15 -11.59
CA VAL A 10 16.93 -20.77 -10.83
C VAL A 10 16.96 -22.27 -11.11
N ARG A 11 18.16 -22.80 -11.27
CA ARG A 11 18.42 -24.23 -11.38
C ARG A 11 19.40 -24.64 -10.29
N GLY A 12 18.92 -25.41 -9.32
CA GLY A 12 19.65 -25.59 -8.06
C GLY A 12 19.78 -24.26 -7.32
N GLU A 13 21.01 -23.84 -7.06
CA GLU A 13 21.33 -22.57 -6.42
C GLU A 13 21.92 -21.53 -7.41
N THR A 14 21.70 -21.72 -8.72
CA THR A 14 22.28 -20.86 -9.75
C THR A 14 21.20 -20.19 -10.59
N VAL A 15 21.32 -18.89 -10.76
CA VAL A 15 20.43 -18.14 -11.68
C VAL A 15 20.69 -18.57 -13.12
N VAL A 16 19.62 -18.82 -13.86
CA VAL A 16 19.71 -19.08 -15.30
C VAL A 16 19.90 -17.75 -16.02
N GLU A 17 21.06 -17.56 -16.66
CA GLU A 17 21.46 -16.26 -17.23
C GLU A 17 20.47 -15.70 -18.25
N ASP A 18 19.88 -16.57 -19.09
CA ASP A 18 18.86 -16.16 -20.07
C ASP A 18 17.54 -15.73 -19.42
N ILE A 19 17.36 -16.01 -18.12
CA ILE A 19 16.13 -15.70 -17.35
C ILE A 19 16.51 -15.00 -16.04
N LYS A 20 17.34 -13.97 -16.17
CA LYS A 20 17.80 -13.16 -15.06
C LYS A 20 17.16 -11.78 -15.14
N ASN A 21 16.33 -11.47 -14.18
CA ASN A 21 15.60 -10.19 -14.08
C ASN A 21 14.86 -9.81 -15.37
N ARG A 22 14.15 -10.76 -15.99
CA ARG A 22 13.37 -10.52 -17.21
C ARG A 22 12.17 -9.65 -16.87
N LYS A 23 11.99 -8.58 -17.66
CA LYS A 23 10.90 -7.61 -17.46
C LYS A 23 9.64 -8.02 -18.20
N PHE A 24 8.55 -8.14 -17.44
CA PHE A 24 7.21 -8.31 -17.99
C PHE A 24 6.36 -7.10 -17.63
N THR A 25 5.61 -6.59 -18.60
CA THR A 25 4.69 -5.46 -18.42
C THR A 25 3.26 -5.93 -18.62
N LEU A 26 2.36 -5.45 -17.79
CA LEU A 26 0.93 -5.73 -17.88
C LEU A 26 0.32 -4.88 -19.01
N THR A 27 -0.12 -5.54 -20.08
CA THR A 27 -0.74 -4.94 -21.27
C THR A 27 -2.07 -5.64 -21.53
N ASP A 28 -3.16 -4.91 -21.49
CA ASP A 28 -4.53 -5.41 -21.77
C ASP A 28 -4.92 -6.68 -20.99
N GLY A 29 -4.45 -6.77 -19.72
CA GLY A 29 -4.71 -7.89 -18.82
C GLY A 29 -3.75 -9.06 -18.95
N TYR A 30 -2.71 -8.97 -19.79
CA TYR A 30 -1.70 -10.00 -19.99
C TYR A 30 -0.30 -9.48 -19.65
N TRP A 31 0.54 -10.37 -19.11
CA TRP A 31 1.95 -10.08 -18.86
C TRP A 31 2.77 -10.38 -20.11
N GLU A 32 3.30 -9.34 -20.71
CA GLU A 32 4.11 -9.41 -21.92
C GLU A 32 5.59 -9.17 -21.61
N LEU A 33 6.47 -9.94 -22.24
CA LEU A 33 7.91 -9.75 -22.16
C LEU A 33 8.30 -8.46 -22.90
N THR A 34 8.88 -7.50 -22.17
CA THR A 34 9.15 -6.15 -22.71
C THR A 34 10.60 -5.69 -22.54
N ASP A 35 11.53 -6.58 -22.22
CA ASP A 35 12.95 -6.27 -22.08
C ASP A 35 13.74 -6.31 -23.39
N GLY A 36 13.08 -6.66 -24.50
CA GLY A 36 13.69 -6.77 -25.83
C GLY A 36 14.50 -8.05 -26.06
N GLY A 37 14.53 -8.96 -25.07
CA GLY A 37 15.20 -10.25 -25.19
C GLY A 37 14.33 -11.32 -25.88
N ASP A 38 14.94 -12.48 -26.14
CA ASP A 38 14.23 -13.62 -26.70
C ASP A 38 13.15 -14.16 -25.76
N PRO A 39 12.09 -14.80 -26.29
CA PRO A 39 11.08 -15.48 -25.49
C PRO A 39 11.72 -16.47 -24.50
N ILE A 40 11.12 -16.59 -23.32
CA ILE A 40 11.59 -17.55 -22.32
C ILE A 40 11.22 -18.96 -22.79
N GLU A 41 12.24 -19.75 -23.13
CA GLU A 41 12.08 -21.15 -23.49
C GLU A 41 12.41 -22.05 -22.29
N TYR A 42 11.54 -22.97 -21.98
CA TYR A 42 11.82 -24.01 -21.00
C TYR A 42 12.75 -25.08 -21.60
N LYS A 43 14.05 -24.86 -21.45
CA LYS A 43 15.10 -25.81 -21.87
C LYS A 43 15.44 -26.71 -20.68
N GLY A 44 14.65 -27.74 -20.43
CA GLY A 44 14.93 -28.65 -19.31
C GLY A 44 14.46 -30.08 -19.57
N SER A 45 15.32 -31.05 -19.26
CA SER A 45 14.90 -32.41 -19.05
C SER A 45 14.18 -32.52 -17.69
N GLN A 46 13.47 -33.62 -17.44
CA GLN A 46 12.87 -33.87 -16.14
C GLN A 46 13.88 -33.82 -14.97
N PHE A 47 15.18 -33.90 -15.25
CA PHE A 47 16.27 -33.82 -14.28
C PHE A 47 16.85 -32.40 -14.08
N GLN A 48 16.43 -31.44 -14.90
CA GLN A 48 16.93 -30.05 -14.85
C GLN A 48 15.75 -29.07 -14.74
N ARG A 49 14.95 -29.25 -13.71
CA ARG A 49 13.80 -28.35 -13.48
C ARG A 49 14.28 -26.96 -13.10
N MET A 50 13.66 -25.97 -13.70
CA MET A 50 13.80 -24.57 -13.30
C MET A 50 12.70 -24.23 -12.30
N THR A 51 13.06 -23.42 -11.31
CA THR A 51 12.12 -22.77 -10.39
C THR A 51 12.14 -21.28 -10.66
N PHE A 52 10.99 -20.64 -10.55
CA PHE A 52 10.81 -19.26 -10.90
C PHE A 52 10.44 -18.42 -9.68
N TYR A 53 10.89 -17.18 -9.69
CA TYR A 53 10.59 -16.17 -8.69
C TYR A 53 10.17 -14.88 -9.40
N ALA A 54 9.24 -14.13 -8.81
CA ALA A 54 8.79 -12.86 -9.33
C ALA A 54 8.80 -11.78 -8.23
N TYR A 55 8.91 -10.53 -8.65
CA TYR A 55 8.77 -9.38 -7.76
C TYR A 55 8.18 -8.17 -8.51
N TYR A 56 7.58 -7.25 -7.77
CA TYR A 56 6.98 -6.00 -8.23
C TYR A 56 7.32 -4.87 -7.24
N PRO A 57 7.56 -3.65 -7.69
CA PRO A 57 7.69 -3.21 -9.09
C PRO A 57 9.05 -3.60 -9.67
N TYR A 58 9.10 -3.70 -11.00
CA TYR A 58 10.36 -4.00 -11.71
C TYR A 58 11.45 -2.96 -11.44
N ASN A 59 12.66 -3.44 -11.21
CA ASN A 59 13.85 -2.63 -11.05
C ASN A 59 15.05 -3.32 -11.72
N ALA A 60 15.74 -2.60 -12.61
CA ALA A 60 16.92 -3.14 -13.29
C ALA A 60 18.08 -3.50 -12.33
N ASN A 61 18.12 -2.87 -11.15
CA ASN A 61 19.16 -3.03 -10.14
C ASN A 61 18.73 -3.88 -8.93
N VAL A 62 17.79 -4.80 -9.13
CA VAL A 62 17.34 -5.69 -8.05
C VAL A 62 18.47 -6.59 -7.54
N THR A 63 18.54 -6.78 -6.22
CA THR A 63 19.42 -7.76 -5.61
C THR A 63 18.65 -9.06 -5.39
N PHE A 64 19.15 -10.15 -5.96
CA PHE A 64 18.58 -11.49 -5.86
C PHE A 64 19.67 -12.51 -5.57
N ASP A 65 19.49 -13.30 -4.52
CA ASP A 65 20.45 -14.34 -4.11
C ASP A 65 19.72 -15.69 -3.99
N PRO A 66 19.88 -16.60 -4.98
CA PRO A 66 19.16 -17.87 -5.00
C PRO A 66 19.61 -18.86 -3.91
N THR A 67 20.71 -18.57 -3.20
CA THR A 67 21.22 -19.43 -2.11
C THR A 67 20.52 -19.17 -0.78
N LYS A 68 19.77 -18.07 -0.67
CA LYS A 68 19.04 -17.70 0.54
C LYS A 68 17.66 -18.34 0.56
N VAL A 69 17.15 -18.55 1.76
CA VAL A 69 15.76 -19.01 1.99
C VAL A 69 14.75 -18.00 1.41
N ASP A 70 15.02 -16.72 1.58
CA ASP A 70 14.34 -15.63 0.88
C ASP A 70 15.32 -14.95 -0.08
N PRO A 71 15.27 -15.25 -1.38
CA PRO A 71 16.20 -14.70 -2.35
C PRO A 71 16.15 -13.17 -2.48
N PHE A 72 15.05 -12.52 -2.07
CA PHE A 72 14.87 -11.08 -2.10
C PHE A 72 15.17 -10.39 -0.77
N GLU A 73 15.58 -11.10 0.29
CA GLU A 73 15.79 -10.53 1.63
C GLU A 73 16.63 -9.26 1.63
N THR A 74 17.77 -9.28 0.95
CA THR A 74 18.66 -8.11 0.86
C THR A 74 17.98 -6.95 0.14
N TYR A 75 17.23 -7.21 -0.91
CA TYR A 75 16.50 -6.20 -1.66
C TYR A 75 15.39 -5.56 -0.81
N VAL A 76 14.61 -6.39 -0.11
CA VAL A 76 13.55 -5.95 0.82
C VAL A 76 14.11 -5.06 1.93
N ASN A 77 15.22 -5.48 2.55
CA ASN A 77 15.85 -4.72 3.65
C ASN A 77 16.38 -3.35 3.23
N ASN A 78 16.75 -3.21 1.95
CA ASN A 78 17.26 -1.98 1.36
C ASN A 78 16.20 -1.15 0.64
N TRP A 79 14.94 -1.63 0.60
CA TRP A 79 13.86 -0.95 -0.08
C TRP A 79 13.61 0.44 0.50
N LYS A 80 13.41 1.42 -0.39
CA LYS A 80 13.13 2.81 -0.02
C LYS A 80 11.69 3.15 -0.34
N ILE A 81 10.96 3.52 0.69
CA ILE A 81 9.61 4.08 0.56
C ILE A 81 9.77 5.59 0.42
N GLY A 82 9.18 6.16 -0.62
CA GLY A 82 9.20 7.61 -0.84
C GLY A 82 8.25 8.36 0.08
N GLU A 83 8.48 9.65 0.17
CA GLU A 83 7.68 10.55 1.01
C GLU A 83 6.31 10.85 0.38
N GLU A 84 6.24 10.90 -0.95
CA GLU A 84 5.00 11.10 -1.70
C GLU A 84 4.36 9.77 -2.07
N GLN A 85 3.42 9.32 -1.24
CA GLN A 85 2.66 8.08 -1.43
C GLN A 85 1.24 8.35 -1.91
N ASN A 86 1.04 9.36 -2.74
CA ASN A 86 -0.25 9.70 -3.33
C ASN A 86 -0.75 8.61 -4.31
N GLU A 87 -1.94 8.79 -4.86
CA GLU A 87 -2.56 7.83 -5.77
C GLU A 87 -1.67 7.42 -6.95
N GLY A 88 -0.85 8.35 -7.48
CA GLY A 88 0.04 8.08 -8.60
C GLY A 88 1.30 7.29 -8.23
N ASN A 89 1.75 7.37 -6.99
CA ASN A 89 3.05 6.83 -6.55
C ASN A 89 2.92 5.63 -5.60
N TYR A 90 1.78 5.46 -4.93
CA TYR A 90 1.58 4.46 -3.87
C TYR A 90 2.03 3.06 -4.29
N THR A 91 1.57 2.58 -5.44
CA THR A 91 1.85 1.23 -5.92
C THR A 91 3.33 1.01 -6.24
N GLN A 92 4.07 2.07 -6.60
CA GLN A 92 5.51 1.99 -6.90
C GLN A 92 6.37 1.76 -5.65
N TYR A 93 5.84 2.05 -4.47
CA TYR A 93 6.51 1.80 -3.20
C TYR A 93 6.07 0.50 -2.51
N ASP A 94 5.00 -0.12 -3.00
CA ASP A 94 4.45 -1.36 -2.45
C ASP A 94 5.18 -2.58 -3.01
N LEU A 95 6.37 -2.84 -2.46
CA LEU A 95 7.19 -3.98 -2.87
C LEU A 95 6.47 -5.29 -2.59
N MET A 96 6.35 -6.10 -3.63
CA MET A 96 5.81 -7.45 -3.55
C MET A 96 6.82 -8.46 -4.09
N THR A 97 6.83 -9.66 -3.51
CA THR A 97 7.62 -10.80 -4.02
C THR A 97 6.76 -12.05 -4.06
N SER A 98 7.14 -13.01 -4.91
CA SER A 98 6.48 -14.31 -4.90
C SER A 98 6.72 -15.05 -3.56
N THR A 99 5.69 -15.80 -3.11
CA THR A 99 5.76 -16.65 -1.92
C THR A 99 6.53 -17.94 -2.22
N GLY A 100 7.85 -17.86 -2.24
CA GLY A 100 8.70 -18.98 -2.62
C GLY A 100 8.83 -19.14 -4.14
N SER A 101 9.36 -20.29 -4.54
CA SER A 101 9.59 -20.64 -5.93
C SER A 101 8.39 -21.36 -6.55
N VAL A 102 8.18 -21.15 -7.83
CA VAL A 102 7.19 -21.88 -8.62
C VAL A 102 7.91 -22.74 -9.65
N GLN A 103 7.55 -24.03 -9.74
CA GLN A 103 8.07 -24.89 -10.79
C GLN A 103 7.36 -24.57 -12.11
N GLY A 104 8.14 -24.38 -13.18
CA GLY A 104 7.58 -24.28 -14.52
C GLY A 104 6.94 -25.60 -14.95
N ASP A 105 5.73 -25.52 -15.51
CA ASP A 105 5.07 -26.65 -16.14
C ASP A 105 5.33 -26.60 -17.65
N ARG A 106 6.26 -27.42 -18.10
CA ARG A 106 6.67 -27.53 -19.50
C ARG A 106 5.50 -27.86 -20.45
N LEU A 107 4.47 -28.56 -19.95
CA LEU A 107 3.35 -28.99 -20.76
C LEU A 107 2.24 -27.94 -20.88
N LYS A 108 2.14 -27.06 -19.88
CA LYS A 108 1.09 -26.04 -19.83
C LYS A 108 1.54 -24.68 -20.36
N GLY A 109 2.84 -24.42 -20.44
CA GLY A 109 3.38 -23.15 -20.89
C GLY A 109 2.97 -21.95 -20.03
N GLN A 110 2.54 -22.19 -18.78
CA GLN A 110 2.05 -21.17 -17.85
C GLN A 110 2.79 -21.26 -16.52
N ILE A 111 3.06 -20.10 -15.94
CA ILE A 111 3.61 -19.97 -14.59
C ILE A 111 2.70 -19.01 -13.83
N ALA A 112 2.20 -19.44 -12.68
CA ALA A 112 1.38 -18.62 -11.81
C ALA A 112 2.16 -18.29 -10.53
N PHE A 113 2.24 -17.02 -10.18
CA PHE A 113 2.86 -16.55 -8.95
C PHE A 113 1.80 -16.10 -7.95
N THR A 114 1.97 -16.50 -6.69
CA THR A 114 1.28 -15.87 -5.58
C THR A 114 2.21 -14.80 -5.02
N MET A 115 1.79 -13.54 -5.08
CA MET A 115 2.58 -12.42 -4.60
C MET A 115 2.19 -12.05 -3.17
N GLN A 116 3.16 -11.61 -2.38
CA GLN A 116 2.94 -11.10 -1.03
C GLN A 116 3.54 -9.70 -0.90
N HIS A 117 2.84 -8.82 -0.22
CA HIS A 117 3.36 -7.51 0.15
C HIS A 117 4.52 -7.66 1.13
N ARG A 118 5.58 -6.89 0.92
CA ARG A 118 6.78 -6.92 1.77
C ARG A 118 6.85 -5.72 2.70
N MET A 119 6.18 -4.63 2.35
CA MET A 119 6.03 -3.47 3.21
C MET A 119 4.84 -3.67 4.15
N ALA A 120 4.78 -2.89 5.22
CA ALA A 120 3.62 -2.86 6.11
C ALA A 120 2.75 -1.64 5.81
N LEU A 121 1.47 -1.70 6.16
CA LEU A 121 0.50 -0.65 5.90
C LEU A 121 -0.06 -0.08 7.20
N ALA A 122 0.24 1.19 7.47
CA ALA A 122 -0.42 1.97 8.52
C ALA A 122 -1.59 2.77 7.91
N VAL A 123 -2.78 2.60 8.46
CA VAL A 123 -3.99 3.28 8.02
C VAL A 123 -4.44 4.23 9.13
N VAL A 124 -4.41 5.53 8.89
CA VAL A 124 -4.89 6.54 9.83
C VAL A 124 -6.32 6.92 9.46
N LYS A 125 -7.26 6.66 10.38
CA LYS A 125 -8.66 7.04 10.23
C LYS A 125 -8.92 8.30 11.04
N MET A 126 -9.38 9.35 10.34
CA MET A 126 -9.69 10.63 10.97
C MET A 126 -11.00 10.56 11.78
N PRO A 127 -11.14 11.40 12.82
CA PRO A 127 -12.34 11.46 13.64
C PRO A 127 -13.47 12.23 12.92
N ASN A 128 -14.64 12.17 13.51
CA ASN A 128 -15.74 13.06 13.17
C ASN A 128 -15.89 14.14 14.23
N LEU A 129 -16.25 15.35 13.82
CA LEU A 129 -16.74 16.39 14.70
C LEU A 129 -18.25 16.17 14.90
N THR A 130 -18.67 16.08 16.15
CA THR A 130 -20.08 15.86 16.47
C THR A 130 -20.79 17.20 16.69
N TYR A 131 -21.85 17.45 15.93
CA TYR A 131 -22.83 18.50 16.20
C TYR A 131 -24.02 17.89 16.91
N SER A 132 -24.26 18.31 18.15
CA SER A 132 -25.42 17.90 18.93
C SER A 132 -26.43 19.02 19.00
N PHE A 133 -27.69 18.71 18.71
CA PHE A 133 -28.77 19.70 18.72
C PHE A 133 -29.53 19.64 20.05
N THR A 134 -29.69 20.78 20.68
CA THR A 134 -30.40 20.88 21.98
C THR A 134 -31.90 20.82 21.81
N ASN A 135 -32.42 20.98 20.58
CA ASN A 135 -33.83 20.81 20.27
C ASN A 135 -34.17 19.31 20.20
N GLY A 136 -35.21 18.89 20.92
CA GLY A 136 -35.60 17.50 20.95
C GLY A 136 -35.97 16.92 19.58
N GLY A 137 -35.59 15.66 19.35
CA GLY A 137 -35.93 14.91 18.14
C GLY A 137 -35.06 15.09 16.93
N ILE A 138 -33.92 15.77 17.08
CA ILE A 138 -32.92 15.92 16.01
C ILE A 138 -31.68 15.11 16.40
N ASP A 139 -31.27 14.19 15.53
CA ASP A 139 -30.09 13.36 15.73
C ASP A 139 -28.81 14.16 15.62
N ASP A 140 -27.75 13.71 16.33
CA ASP A 140 -26.41 14.26 16.20
C ASP A 140 -25.92 14.13 14.75
N TYR A 141 -25.29 15.18 14.23
CA TYR A 141 -24.64 15.16 12.94
C TYR A 141 -23.14 14.95 13.10
N LEU A 142 -22.58 13.98 12.35
CA LEU A 142 -21.18 13.63 12.36
C LEU A 142 -20.48 14.20 11.10
N LEU A 143 -19.71 15.26 11.27
CA LEU A 143 -18.92 15.85 10.20
C LEU A 143 -17.55 15.14 10.10
N PRO A 144 -17.26 14.41 9.01
CA PRO A 144 -15.95 13.83 8.81
C PRO A 144 -14.86 14.90 8.74
N LEU A 145 -13.82 14.77 9.56
CA LEU A 145 -12.70 15.71 9.57
C LEU A 145 -11.58 15.20 8.64
N THR A 146 -10.90 16.14 7.99
CA THR A 146 -9.73 15.86 7.15
C THR A 146 -8.46 16.28 7.85
N ALA A 147 -7.36 15.58 7.55
CA ALA A 147 -6.05 15.96 8.06
C ALA A 147 -5.50 17.20 7.32
N GLY A 148 -4.77 18.05 8.05
CA GLY A 148 -4.11 19.22 7.50
C GLY A 148 -2.75 18.88 6.90
N SER A 149 -1.94 18.11 7.63
CA SER A 149 -0.59 17.74 7.22
C SER A 149 -0.17 16.42 7.83
N PHE A 150 0.88 15.80 7.27
CA PHE A 150 1.47 14.59 7.80
C PHE A 150 2.99 14.65 7.82
N THR A 151 3.56 14.05 8.85
CA THR A 151 4.97 13.67 8.87
C THR A 151 5.09 12.19 9.21
N VAL A 152 6.06 11.51 8.61
CA VAL A 152 6.47 10.16 8.98
C VAL A 152 7.91 10.24 9.47
N ASN A 153 8.16 9.86 10.72
CA ASN A 153 9.47 9.96 11.38
C ASN A 153 10.07 11.39 11.28
N ASN A 154 9.23 12.42 11.46
CA ASN A 154 9.54 13.85 11.37
C ASN A 154 9.89 14.36 9.96
N THR A 155 9.71 13.57 8.91
CA THR A 155 9.82 14.00 7.51
C THR A 155 8.43 14.19 6.94
N GLN A 156 8.19 15.30 6.23
CA GLN A 156 6.90 15.54 5.60
C GLN A 156 6.55 14.41 4.64
N ALA A 157 5.29 13.97 4.65
CA ALA A 157 4.82 12.86 3.83
C ALA A 157 3.42 13.15 3.27
N THR A 158 3.18 12.67 2.05
CA THR A 158 1.88 12.70 1.40
C THR A 158 1.34 11.28 1.31
N PRO A 159 0.27 10.92 2.05
CA PRO A 159 -0.31 9.59 2.03
C PRO A 159 -1.20 9.34 0.80
N TYR A 160 -1.55 8.09 0.58
CA TYR A 160 -2.69 7.73 -0.25
C TYR A 160 -3.98 8.01 0.55
N TYR A 161 -4.80 8.93 0.08
CA TYR A 161 -6.09 9.24 0.69
C TYR A 161 -7.21 8.43 0.04
N GLN A 162 -7.97 7.72 0.86
CA GLN A 162 -9.17 7.00 0.43
C GLN A 162 -10.41 7.72 0.94
N GLU A 163 -11.06 8.48 0.06
CA GLU A 163 -12.20 9.33 0.37
C GLU A 163 -13.40 8.53 0.93
N SER A 164 -13.73 7.39 0.33
CA SER A 164 -14.88 6.57 0.72
C SER A 164 -14.86 6.11 2.18
N THR A 165 -13.69 6.04 2.80
CA THR A 165 -13.52 5.60 4.19
C THR A 165 -12.94 6.69 5.10
N ASN A 166 -12.61 7.86 4.55
CA ASN A 166 -11.89 8.95 5.21
C ASN A 166 -10.63 8.44 5.92
N THR A 167 -9.80 7.71 5.16
CA THR A 167 -8.56 7.13 5.69
C THR A 167 -7.35 7.55 4.87
N TYR A 168 -6.23 7.71 5.57
CA TYR A 168 -4.93 8.02 5.00
C TYR A 168 -4.02 6.80 5.16
N ARG A 169 -3.45 6.33 4.07
CA ARG A 169 -2.67 5.09 4.00
C ARG A 169 -1.21 5.40 3.79
N PHE A 170 -0.37 4.79 4.62
CA PHE A 170 1.08 4.92 4.57
C PHE A 170 1.72 3.54 4.51
N LEU A 171 2.51 3.30 3.48
CA LEU A 171 3.47 2.20 3.52
C LEU A 171 4.59 2.58 4.49
N VAL A 172 4.96 1.64 5.33
CA VAL A 172 6.03 1.80 6.32
C VAL A 172 6.98 0.61 6.24
N ASN A 173 8.24 0.83 6.62
CA ASN A 173 9.23 -0.25 6.61
C ASN A 173 8.84 -1.33 7.63
N PRO A 174 8.89 -2.61 7.25
CA PRO A 174 8.55 -3.71 8.14
C PRO A 174 9.56 -3.82 9.30
N ASN A 175 9.07 -4.22 10.46
CA ASN A 175 9.87 -4.48 11.67
C ASN A 175 10.71 -3.28 12.16
N LYS A 176 10.37 -2.08 11.69
CA LYS A 176 10.97 -0.82 12.16
C LYS A 176 9.91 0.02 12.85
N GLU A 177 10.34 0.74 13.86
CA GLU A 177 9.47 1.70 14.54
C GLU A 177 9.15 2.86 13.60
N PHE A 178 7.89 3.29 13.58
CA PHE A 178 7.44 4.46 12.85
C PHE A 178 6.56 5.35 13.72
N SER A 179 6.53 6.64 13.41
CA SER A 179 5.65 7.64 13.99
C SER A 179 5.07 8.50 12.87
N ILE A 180 3.74 8.46 12.73
CA ILE A 180 2.97 9.31 11.82
C ILE A 180 2.32 10.38 12.68
N LYS A 181 2.63 11.64 12.41
CA LYS A 181 2.08 12.79 13.12
C LYS A 181 1.42 13.75 12.15
N GLY A 182 0.44 14.48 12.63
CA GLY A 182 -0.23 15.51 11.87
C GLY A 182 -1.20 16.31 12.68
N THR A 183 -1.91 17.20 12.00
CA THR A 183 -2.94 18.05 12.60
C THR A 183 -4.27 17.87 11.87
N TYR A 184 -5.36 18.21 12.53
CA TYR A 184 -6.69 18.32 11.94
C TYR A 184 -7.46 19.47 12.57
N ALA A 185 -8.40 20.05 11.82
CA ALA A 185 -9.25 21.15 12.29
C ALA A 185 -10.54 20.58 12.87
N GLY A 186 -10.54 20.34 14.20
CA GLY A 186 -11.74 20.04 14.98
C GLY A 186 -12.43 21.32 15.48
N VAL A 187 -12.90 21.33 16.74
CA VAL A 187 -13.35 22.59 17.40
C VAL A 187 -12.21 23.59 17.50
N ARG A 188 -11.02 23.08 17.52
CA ARG A 188 -9.74 23.82 17.41
C ARG A 188 -8.77 22.94 16.61
N GLU A 189 -7.62 23.49 16.28
CA GLU A 189 -6.54 22.70 15.71
C GLU A 189 -6.05 21.67 16.76
N MET A 190 -6.03 20.41 16.34
CA MET A 190 -5.66 19.26 17.17
C MET A 190 -4.48 18.53 16.53
N GLU A 191 -3.58 18.03 17.38
CA GLU A 191 -2.47 17.19 16.95
C GLU A 191 -2.80 15.72 17.23
N TYR A 192 -2.24 14.81 16.42
CA TYR A 192 -2.34 13.39 16.63
C TYR A 192 -1.02 12.68 16.30
N GLU A 193 -0.85 11.50 16.90
CA GLU A 193 0.26 10.60 16.60
C GLU A 193 -0.25 9.17 16.48
N ALA A 194 0.12 8.49 15.39
CA ALA A 194 -0.03 7.06 15.20
C ALA A 194 1.36 6.42 15.11
N LYS A 195 1.69 5.53 16.02
CA LYS A 195 3.03 4.92 16.09
C LYS A 195 2.99 3.43 16.35
N GLY A 196 4.06 2.76 15.98
CA GLY A 196 4.21 1.34 16.24
C GLY A 196 5.29 0.69 15.39
N THR A 197 5.26 -0.63 15.44
CA THR A 197 6.06 -1.51 14.59
C THR A 197 5.11 -2.52 13.96
N LEU A 198 5.24 -2.77 12.67
CA LEU A 198 4.40 -3.72 11.93
C LEU A 198 5.26 -4.73 11.20
N GLU A 199 4.78 -5.95 11.09
CA GLU A 199 5.40 -7.00 10.26
C GLU A 199 5.11 -6.76 8.78
N GLY A 200 6.00 -7.20 7.91
CA GLY A 200 5.79 -7.12 6.45
C GLY A 200 4.52 -7.84 6.02
N GLY A 201 3.80 -7.26 5.07
CA GLY A 201 2.53 -7.79 4.58
C GLY A 201 1.35 -7.63 5.54
N THR A 202 1.52 -6.91 6.66
CA THR A 202 0.43 -6.64 7.61
C THR A 202 -0.09 -5.21 7.48
N ALA A 203 -1.36 -5.03 7.84
CA ALA A 203 -2.01 -3.73 7.90
C ALA A 203 -2.60 -3.48 9.29
N LYS A 204 -2.50 -2.23 9.77
CA LYS A 204 -3.12 -1.81 11.03
C LYS A 204 -3.78 -0.45 10.88
N MET A 205 -5.02 -0.36 11.37
CA MET A 205 -5.77 0.89 11.45
C MET A 205 -5.51 1.59 12.80
N TYR A 206 -5.23 2.87 12.72
CA TYR A 206 -5.08 3.79 13.84
C TYR A 206 -6.24 4.78 13.77
N THR A 207 -7.23 4.60 14.63
CA THR A 207 -8.39 5.51 14.68
C THR A 207 -8.05 6.66 15.61
N ILE A 208 -8.11 7.88 15.10
CA ILE A 208 -7.97 9.10 15.87
C ILE A 208 -9.33 9.41 16.48
N GLU A 209 -9.38 9.55 17.80
CA GLU A 209 -10.60 9.85 18.53
C GLU A 209 -10.67 11.34 18.85
N ASP A 210 -11.79 11.97 18.52
CA ASP A 210 -12.16 13.31 18.99
C ASP A 210 -13.51 13.20 19.68
N LYS A 211 -13.52 13.52 20.98
CA LYS A 211 -14.74 13.51 21.81
C LYS A 211 -15.38 14.89 21.91
N SER A 212 -14.87 15.86 21.16
CA SER A 212 -15.41 17.21 21.13
C SER A 212 -16.80 17.21 20.50
N LYS A 213 -17.70 17.99 21.14
CA LYS A 213 -19.06 18.21 20.64
C LYS A 213 -19.33 19.70 20.53
N ILE A 214 -20.00 20.10 19.47
CA ILE A 214 -20.58 21.44 19.33
C ILE A 214 -22.07 21.32 19.63
N ASN A 215 -22.52 21.95 20.72
CA ASN A 215 -23.93 22.02 21.03
C ASN A 215 -24.54 23.23 20.32
N HIS A 216 -25.59 23.01 19.56
CA HIS A 216 -26.29 24.05 18.82
C HIS A 216 -27.80 23.98 19.08
N THR A 217 -28.41 25.14 19.30
CA THR A 217 -29.87 25.24 19.42
C THR A 217 -30.42 25.83 18.15
N LEU A 218 -31.10 25.04 17.35
CA LEU A 218 -31.70 25.49 16.11
C LEU A 218 -32.85 26.46 16.39
N GLN A 219 -32.90 27.55 15.64
CA GLN A 219 -33.99 28.53 15.65
C GLN A 219 -34.89 28.31 14.42
N VAL A 220 -36.13 28.76 14.49
CA VAL A 220 -37.01 28.74 13.31
C VAL A 220 -36.36 29.57 12.18
N GLY A 221 -36.16 28.93 11.05
CA GLY A 221 -35.50 29.56 9.90
C GLY A 221 -34.02 29.25 9.78
N ASP A 222 -33.40 28.56 10.74
CA ASP A 222 -32.01 28.07 10.61
C ASP A 222 -31.96 26.92 9.59
N TYR A 223 -30.86 26.90 8.89
CA TYR A 223 -30.51 25.81 7.96
C TYR A 223 -29.19 25.19 8.39
N PHE A 224 -29.19 23.87 8.47
CA PHE A 224 -27.94 23.12 8.62
C PHE A 224 -27.69 22.36 7.32
N CYS A 225 -26.58 22.65 6.66
CA CYS A 225 -26.20 21.97 5.42
C CYS A 225 -25.19 20.88 5.74
N ALA A 226 -25.59 19.64 5.53
CA ALA A 226 -24.75 18.45 5.73
C ALA A 226 -24.79 17.62 4.44
N ASP A 227 -23.65 17.25 3.91
CA ASP A 227 -23.50 16.41 2.71
C ASP A 227 -24.37 16.89 1.52
N GLY A 228 -24.45 18.20 1.32
CA GLY A 228 -25.26 18.80 0.27
C GLY A 228 -26.78 18.74 0.53
N LYS A 229 -27.21 18.28 1.69
CA LYS A 229 -28.62 18.28 2.12
C LYS A 229 -28.86 19.41 3.11
N ILE A 230 -29.93 20.17 2.89
CA ILE A 230 -30.38 21.18 3.82
C ILE A 230 -31.34 20.52 4.79
N VAL A 231 -31.03 20.58 6.09
CA VAL A 231 -31.95 20.21 7.16
C VAL A 231 -32.52 21.49 7.74
N SER A 232 -33.81 21.70 7.62
CA SER A 232 -34.50 22.84 8.21
C SER A 232 -35.30 22.42 9.45
N VAL A 233 -35.44 23.34 10.40
CA VAL A 233 -36.31 23.19 11.56
C VAL A 233 -37.64 23.83 11.30
#